data_3f1f10e02b69a642a50cb12fdcad8491
#
_entry.id   3f1f10e02b69a642a50cb12fdcad8491
#
_cell.length_a   1.000
_cell.length_b   1.000
_cell.length_c   1.000
_cell.angle_alpha   90.00
_cell.angle_beta   90.00
_cell.angle_gamma   90.00
#
_symmetry.space_group_name_H-M   'P 1'
#
loop_
_entity.id
_entity.type
_entity.pdbx_description
1 polymer ?
#
loop_
_entity_poly.entity_id
_entity_poly.type
_entity_poly.pdbx_seq_one_letter_code
_entity_poly.pdbx_strand_id
1 'polypeptide(L)'
;MPLWFARGLRRGVVTTRYPASPDGSAATLPTPPAFRPRKLTRELVDVMISVCPGPALRRDDNTLIFDAGACTACGRCALVAPYAVTPSGEFELATTDRAALVKAIPILAEER
;
A
#
# COMPACT_ATOMS: atom_id res chain seq x y z
N MET A 1 -25.22 28.61 25.46
CA MET A 1 -24.20 27.59 25.16
C MET A 1 -24.71 26.61 24.14
N PRO A 2 -23.99 26.33 23.07
CA PRO A 2 -24.47 25.38 22.09
C PRO A 2 -24.49 23.97 22.71
N LEU A 3 -25.65 23.35 22.67
CA LEU A 3 -25.89 21.98 23.22
C LEU A 3 -25.00 20.88 22.64
N TRP A 4 -24.34 21.16 21.52
CA TRP A 4 -23.41 20.19 20.90
C TRP A 4 -22.20 19.89 21.79
N PHE A 5 -21.71 20.89 22.53
CA PHE A 5 -20.58 20.71 23.46
C PHE A 5 -20.93 19.75 24.61
N ALA A 6 -22.10 19.96 25.22
CA ALA A 6 -22.58 19.07 26.28
C ALA A 6 -22.83 17.64 25.77
N ARG A 7 -23.32 17.51 24.53
CA ARG A 7 -23.49 16.18 23.89
C ARG A 7 -22.15 15.49 23.61
N GLY A 8 -21.13 16.26 23.22
CA GLY A 8 -19.77 15.74 23.01
C GLY A 8 -19.17 15.21 24.30
N LEU A 9 -19.24 15.98 25.36
CA LEU A 9 -18.75 15.55 26.68
C LEU A 9 -19.48 14.31 27.21
N ARG A 10 -20.80 14.22 26.98
CA ARG A 10 -21.60 13.07 27.41
C ARG A 10 -21.31 11.81 26.62
N ARG A 11 -20.92 11.93 25.32
CA ARG A 11 -20.53 10.78 24.50
C ARG A 11 -19.15 10.20 24.82
N GLY A 12 -18.28 11.03 25.41
CA GLY A 12 -16.91 10.62 25.69
C GLY A 12 -16.08 10.39 24.41
N VAL A 13 -15.12 9.49 24.50
CA VAL A 13 -14.26 9.14 23.36
C VAL A 13 -15.02 8.25 22.40
N VAL A 14 -15.25 8.74 21.17
CA VAL A 14 -15.95 8.03 20.10
C VAL A 14 -15.01 7.47 19.02
N THR A 15 -13.70 7.69 19.20
CA THR A 15 -12.66 7.18 18.32
C THR A 15 -12.16 5.82 18.78
N THR A 16 -11.39 5.15 17.93
CA THR A 16 -10.74 3.89 18.27
C THR A 16 -9.65 4.10 19.32
N ARG A 17 -9.22 3.01 19.95
CA ARG A 17 -8.08 3.03 20.89
C ARG A 17 -6.72 2.90 20.19
N TYR A 18 -6.70 3.05 18.88
CA TYR A 18 -5.46 3.04 18.13
C TYR A 18 -4.51 4.17 18.61
N PRO A 19 -3.19 3.96 18.77
CA PRO A 19 -2.42 2.73 18.46
C PRO A 19 -2.31 1.73 19.64
N ALA A 20 -2.95 1.99 20.77
CA ALA A 20 -2.88 1.11 21.94
C ALA A 20 -3.46 -0.30 21.66
N SER A 21 -4.45 -0.39 20.78
CA SER A 21 -4.97 -1.65 20.27
C SER A 21 -5.28 -1.53 18.77
N PRO A 22 -5.09 -2.61 17.97
CA PRO A 22 -5.50 -2.64 16.58
C PRO A 22 -7.02 -2.42 16.46
N ASP A 23 -7.44 -1.61 15.51
CA ASP A 23 -8.86 -1.33 15.26
C ASP A 23 -9.46 -2.12 14.09
N GLY A 24 -8.63 -2.93 13.41
CA GLY A 24 -9.05 -3.73 12.26
C GLY A 24 -9.26 -2.95 10.96
N SER A 25 -9.09 -1.63 10.98
CA SER A 25 -9.32 -0.80 9.79
C SER A 25 -8.38 -1.14 8.62
N ALA A 26 -7.17 -1.62 8.91
CA ALA A 26 -6.22 -2.05 7.89
C ALA A 26 -6.75 -3.17 6.97
N ALA A 27 -7.71 -3.96 7.43
CA ALA A 27 -8.33 -5.02 6.63
C ALA A 27 -9.35 -4.49 5.62
N THR A 28 -9.88 -3.31 5.83
CA THR A 28 -10.95 -2.73 5.02
C THR A 28 -10.53 -1.52 4.20
N LEU A 29 -9.44 -0.85 4.58
CA LEU A 29 -8.93 0.32 3.89
C LEU A 29 -8.02 -0.07 2.72
N PRO A 30 -8.02 0.70 1.62
CA PRO A 30 -7.02 0.56 0.59
C PRO A 30 -5.62 0.81 1.16
N THR A 31 -4.72 -0.14 0.97
CA THR A 31 -3.34 -0.05 1.42
C THR A 31 -2.39 -0.26 0.25
N PRO A 32 -1.15 0.25 0.33
CA PRO A 32 -0.14 -0.04 -0.68
C PRO A 32 0.05 -1.54 -0.89
N PRO A 33 0.41 -1.98 -2.10
CA PRO A 33 0.56 -3.40 -2.41
C PRO A 33 1.80 -4.01 -1.76
N ALA A 34 1.73 -5.29 -1.44
CA ALA A 34 2.86 -6.15 -1.16
C ALA A 34 3.10 -7.06 -2.37
N PHE A 35 4.36 -7.28 -2.72
CA PHE A 35 4.77 -8.04 -3.91
C PHE A 35 5.41 -9.36 -3.51
N ARG A 36 5.12 -10.41 -4.28
CA ARG A 36 5.74 -11.73 -4.11
C ARG A 36 6.83 -11.93 -5.17
N PRO A 37 8.13 -11.84 -4.82
CA PRO A 37 9.22 -11.87 -5.80
C PRO A 37 9.21 -13.10 -6.71
N ARG A 38 8.86 -14.27 -6.15
CA ARG A 38 8.82 -15.53 -6.89
C ARG A 38 7.70 -15.66 -7.91
N LYS A 39 6.75 -14.74 -7.89
CA LYS A 39 5.60 -14.70 -8.82
C LYS A 39 5.72 -13.55 -9.82
N LEU A 40 6.74 -12.71 -9.69
CA LEU A 40 6.97 -11.59 -10.59
C LEU A 40 7.79 -12.04 -11.79
N THR A 41 7.28 -11.80 -12.98
CA THR A 41 8.03 -11.88 -14.24
C THR A 41 8.27 -10.48 -14.78
N ARG A 42 9.23 -10.30 -15.68
CA ARG A 42 9.49 -9.00 -16.32
C ARG A 42 8.27 -8.47 -17.07
N GLU A 43 7.61 -9.36 -17.82
CA GLU A 43 6.41 -9.03 -18.57
C GLU A 43 5.27 -8.57 -17.68
N LEU A 44 5.06 -9.29 -16.56
CA LEU A 44 4.04 -8.93 -15.59
C LEU A 44 4.32 -7.57 -14.94
N VAL A 45 5.57 -7.30 -14.60
CA VAL A 45 6.00 -6.01 -14.06
C VAL A 45 5.76 -4.88 -15.07
N ASP A 46 6.05 -5.10 -16.35
CA ASP A 46 5.81 -4.11 -17.40
C ASP A 46 4.30 -3.83 -17.57
N VAL A 47 3.46 -4.84 -17.45
CA VAL A 47 1.99 -4.66 -17.44
C VAL A 47 1.54 -3.87 -16.23
N MET A 48 2.07 -4.17 -15.04
CA MET A 48 1.74 -3.42 -13.83
C MET A 48 2.14 -1.95 -13.93
N ILE A 49 3.31 -1.67 -14.51
CA ILE A 49 3.77 -0.29 -14.76
C ILE A 49 2.81 0.44 -15.70
N SER A 50 2.34 -0.23 -16.75
CA SER A 50 1.43 0.37 -17.74
C SER A 50 0.06 0.75 -17.16
N VAL A 51 -0.43 0.04 -16.16
CA VAL A 51 -1.73 0.30 -15.52
C VAL A 51 -1.64 1.20 -14.30
N CYS A 52 -0.43 1.46 -13.79
CA CYS A 52 -0.23 2.34 -12.64
C CYS A 52 -0.53 3.79 -13.03
N PRO A 53 -1.45 4.48 -12.34
CA PRO A 53 -1.82 5.86 -12.70
C PRO A 53 -0.76 6.89 -12.33
N GLY A 54 0.25 6.52 -11.54
CA GLY A 54 1.31 7.40 -11.08
C GLY A 54 2.69 6.76 -11.25
N PRO A 55 3.77 7.48 -10.88
CA PRO A 55 5.15 7.00 -11.04
C PRO A 55 5.58 6.10 -9.87
N ALA A 56 4.69 5.27 -9.33
CA ALA A 56 4.98 4.41 -8.18
C ALA A 56 5.78 3.15 -8.53
N LEU A 57 5.66 2.68 -9.75
CA LEU A 57 6.32 1.47 -10.23
C LEU A 57 7.28 1.78 -11.37
N ARG A 58 8.48 1.22 -11.30
CA ARG A 58 9.45 1.22 -12.41
C ARG A 58 10.28 -0.04 -12.34
N ARG A 59 10.91 -0.40 -13.43
CA ARG A 59 11.78 -1.56 -13.51
C ARG A 59 13.21 -1.13 -13.80
N ASP A 60 14.13 -1.72 -13.06
CA ASP A 60 15.56 -1.62 -13.29
C ASP A 60 16.09 -3.04 -13.49
N ASP A 61 16.25 -3.43 -14.76
CA ASP A 61 16.63 -4.77 -15.20
C ASP A 61 15.76 -5.87 -14.56
N ASN A 62 16.28 -6.62 -13.62
CA ASN A 62 15.56 -7.69 -12.89
C ASN A 62 14.98 -7.25 -11.54
N THR A 63 14.83 -5.96 -11.33
CA THR A 63 14.35 -5.42 -10.07
C THR A 63 13.15 -4.52 -10.31
N LEU A 64 12.07 -4.77 -9.58
CA LEU A 64 10.93 -3.86 -9.48
C LEU A 64 11.24 -2.82 -8.41
N ILE A 65 11.20 -1.56 -8.78
CA ILE A 65 11.33 -0.43 -7.84
C ILE A 65 9.93 0.09 -7.52
N PHE A 66 9.54 -0.01 -6.27
CA PHE A 66 8.25 0.45 -5.77
C PHE A 66 8.43 1.65 -4.85
N ASP A 67 7.75 2.73 -5.16
CA ASP A 67 7.73 3.96 -4.37
C ASP A 67 6.37 4.11 -3.67
N ALA A 68 6.32 3.77 -2.38
CA ALA A 68 5.11 3.89 -1.59
C ALA A 68 4.64 5.35 -1.45
N GLY A 69 5.53 6.32 -1.54
CA GLY A 69 5.19 7.74 -1.46
C GLY A 69 4.48 8.28 -2.70
N ALA A 70 4.58 7.61 -3.85
CA ALA A 70 3.88 7.94 -5.08
C ALA A 70 2.65 7.03 -5.33
N CYS A 71 2.49 5.97 -4.56
CA CYS A 71 1.38 5.03 -4.69
C CYS A 71 0.08 5.63 -4.16
N THR A 72 -0.99 5.54 -4.95
CA THR A 72 -2.33 6.00 -4.56
C THR A 72 -3.20 4.89 -3.98
N ALA A 73 -2.65 3.69 -3.78
CA ALA A 73 -3.37 2.50 -3.30
C ALA A 73 -4.64 2.18 -4.13
N CYS A 74 -4.58 2.40 -5.44
CA CYS A 74 -5.73 2.22 -6.33
C CYS A 74 -6.07 0.73 -6.61
N GLY A 75 -5.16 -0.20 -6.32
CA GLY A 75 -5.36 -1.64 -6.50
C GLY A 75 -5.27 -2.16 -7.94
N ARG A 76 -4.96 -1.34 -8.93
CA ARG A 76 -4.88 -1.76 -10.34
C ARG A 76 -3.80 -2.82 -10.59
N CYS A 77 -2.64 -2.70 -9.95
CA CYS A 77 -1.58 -3.71 -10.06
C CYS A 77 -2.03 -5.08 -9.53
N ALA A 78 -2.83 -5.11 -8.47
CA ALA A 78 -3.39 -6.35 -7.94
C ALA A 78 -4.46 -6.95 -8.86
N LEU A 79 -5.18 -6.15 -9.65
CA LEU A 79 -6.16 -6.64 -10.61
C LEU A 79 -5.51 -7.37 -11.79
N VAL A 80 -4.35 -6.90 -12.26
CA VAL A 80 -3.61 -7.54 -13.37
C VAL A 80 -2.71 -8.68 -12.91
N ALA A 81 -2.35 -8.71 -11.63
CA ALA A 81 -1.44 -9.69 -11.05
C ALA A 81 -1.93 -10.21 -9.69
N PRO A 82 -3.12 -10.83 -9.60
CA PRO A 82 -3.74 -11.15 -8.30
C PRO A 82 -2.96 -12.18 -7.47
N TYR A 83 -2.13 -13.00 -8.09
CA TYR A 83 -1.30 -14.00 -7.39
C TYR A 83 0.10 -13.45 -7.01
N ALA A 84 0.52 -12.36 -7.62
CA ALA A 84 1.83 -11.74 -7.35
C ALA A 84 1.73 -10.53 -6.43
N VAL A 85 0.57 -9.91 -6.35
CA VAL A 85 0.33 -8.65 -5.63
C VAL A 85 -0.87 -8.81 -4.70
N THR A 86 -0.67 -8.44 -3.44
CA THR A 86 -1.73 -8.44 -2.43
C THR A 86 -1.70 -7.12 -1.67
N PRO A 87 -2.83 -6.67 -1.08
CA PRO A 87 -2.80 -5.54 -0.16
C PRO A 87 -1.86 -5.83 1.02
N SER A 88 -0.99 -4.87 1.37
CA SER A 88 -0.04 -5.06 2.47
C SER A 88 -0.67 -4.97 3.85
N GLY A 89 -1.79 -4.27 3.97
CA GLY A 89 -2.38 -3.93 5.26
C GLY A 89 -1.62 -2.84 6.04
N GLU A 90 -0.54 -2.32 5.49
CA GLU A 90 0.26 -1.25 6.12
C GLU A 90 -0.25 0.13 5.72
N PHE A 91 -0.51 0.97 6.69
CA PHE A 91 -0.88 2.37 6.50
C PHE A 91 0.02 3.34 7.29
N GLU A 92 0.84 2.83 8.19
CA GLU A 92 1.79 3.62 8.99
C GLU A 92 3.11 3.81 8.23
N LEU A 93 3.07 4.65 7.20
CA LEU A 93 4.19 4.89 6.28
C LEU A 93 4.86 6.24 6.49
N ALA A 94 4.53 6.93 7.58
CA ALA A 94 5.14 8.22 7.88
C ALA A 94 6.64 8.08 8.17
N THR A 95 7.43 8.87 7.49
CA THR A 95 8.89 8.90 7.64
C THR A 95 9.43 10.30 7.37
N THR A 96 10.56 10.61 7.96
CA THR A 96 11.32 11.84 7.69
C THR A 96 12.30 11.67 6.52
N ASP A 97 12.55 10.44 6.09
CA ASP A 97 13.42 10.13 4.95
C ASP A 97 12.58 9.61 3.78
N ARG A 98 12.53 10.38 2.71
CA ARG A 98 11.79 10.04 1.49
C ARG A 98 12.26 8.72 0.86
N ALA A 99 13.55 8.41 0.95
CA ALA A 99 14.13 7.19 0.40
C ALA A 99 13.65 5.92 1.14
N ALA A 100 13.22 6.02 2.39
CA ALA A 100 12.67 4.90 3.14
C ALA A 100 11.35 4.36 2.57
N LEU A 101 10.66 5.14 1.75
CA LEU A 101 9.42 4.74 1.06
C LEU A 101 9.66 3.99 -0.25
N VAL A 102 10.90 3.94 -0.71
CA VAL A 102 11.28 3.26 -1.96
C VAL A 102 11.83 1.88 -1.63
N LYS A 103 11.25 0.84 -2.22
CA LYS A 103 11.66 -0.55 -2.03
C LYS A 103 12.09 -1.16 -3.35
N ALA A 104 13.17 -1.92 -3.33
CA ALA A 104 13.63 -2.74 -4.45
C ALA A 104 13.21 -4.20 -4.23
N ILE A 105 12.46 -4.75 -5.18
CA ILE A 105 11.93 -6.10 -5.10
C ILE A 105 12.53 -6.90 -6.27
N PRO A 106 13.30 -7.96 -6.01
CA PRO A 106 13.89 -8.77 -7.08
C PRO A 106 12.81 -9.52 -7.86
N ILE A 107 12.97 -9.62 -9.16
CA ILE A 107 12.12 -10.43 -10.03
C ILE A 107 12.74 -11.84 -10.08
N LEU A 108 12.11 -12.80 -9.40
CA LEU A 108 12.66 -14.14 -9.22
C LEU A 108 11.91 -15.24 -9.98
N ALA A 109 10.78 -14.92 -10.62
CA ALA A 109 10.10 -15.90 -11.45
C ALA A 109 10.89 -16.12 -12.73
N GLU A 110 11.19 -17.38 -13.03
CA GLU A 110 11.79 -17.76 -14.31
C GLU A 110 10.76 -17.57 -15.42
N GLU A 111 11.14 -16.88 -16.47
CA GLU A 111 10.37 -16.82 -17.70
C GLU A 111 10.40 -18.24 -18.34
N ARG A 112 9.23 -18.83 -18.46
CA ARG A 112 9.05 -20.08 -19.20
C ARG A 112 8.58 -19.82 -20.60
#